data_1884b27f7ee580e25c003c1eb40bb7fd
#
_entry.id   1884b27f7ee580e25c003c1eb40bb7fd
#
_cell.length_a   1.000
_cell.length_b   1.000
_cell.length_c   1.000
_cell.angle_alpha   90.00
_cell.angle_beta   90.00
_cell.angle_gamma   90.00
#
_symmetry.space_group_name_H-M   'P 1'
#
loop_
_entity.id
_entity.type
_entity.pdbx_description
1 polymer ?
#
loop_
_entity_poly.entity_id
_entity_poly.type
_entity_poly.pdbx_seq_one_letter_code
_entity_poly.pdbx_strand_id
1 'polypeptide(L)'
;EHRANVYAALSFEPDVVVSINSVGSMRADLPPGHIALAKHTLDFTGRVWTFHDDNATHADMTDHFDAELSNMVAAALESSQDSVPHVVVAQMTGPQFETPAEINALMNMGADVVGMTLAAEAKLLAERDCRHIGLSVSSNWAAGQTPGDSTAEIDHYAVEGLASTVHGRIWSALTSCFL
;
A
#
# COMPACT_ATOMS: atom_id res chain seq x y z
N GLU A 1 -13.67 -8.01 0.35
CA GLU A 1 -13.44 -9.37 -0.24
C GLU A 1 -12.39 -9.28 -1.35
N HIS A 2 -11.09 -9.37 -0.98
CA HIS A 2 -9.96 -9.12 -1.90
C HIS A 2 -10.03 -9.98 -3.17
N ARG A 3 -10.30 -11.30 -3.02
CA ARG A 3 -10.39 -12.23 -4.17
C ARG A 3 -11.43 -11.78 -5.19
N ALA A 4 -12.62 -11.40 -4.73
CA ALA A 4 -13.70 -10.92 -5.61
C ALA A 4 -13.35 -9.57 -6.26
N ASN A 5 -12.76 -8.65 -5.51
CA ASN A 5 -12.38 -7.31 -6.01
C ASN A 5 -11.30 -7.42 -7.09
N VAL A 6 -10.25 -8.20 -6.84
CA VAL A 6 -9.17 -8.39 -7.82
C VAL A 6 -9.68 -9.15 -9.05
N TYR A 7 -10.53 -10.17 -8.86
CA TYR A 7 -11.16 -10.86 -9.98
C TYR A 7 -11.99 -9.92 -10.86
N ALA A 8 -12.78 -9.04 -10.25
CA ALA A 8 -13.56 -8.04 -10.98
C ALA A 8 -12.66 -7.07 -11.75
N ALA A 9 -11.57 -6.57 -11.15
CA ALA A 9 -10.62 -5.71 -11.84
C ALA A 9 -9.99 -6.41 -13.05
N LEU A 10 -9.55 -7.67 -12.89
CA LEU A 10 -8.94 -8.47 -13.97
C LEU A 10 -9.92 -8.82 -15.10
N SER A 11 -11.24 -8.83 -14.85
CA SER A 11 -12.24 -9.09 -15.89
C SER A 11 -12.33 -8.02 -16.98
N PHE A 12 -11.71 -6.85 -16.75
CA PHE A 12 -11.55 -5.79 -17.75
C PHE A 12 -10.28 -5.95 -18.61
N GLU A 13 -9.51 -7.02 -18.40
CA GLU A 13 -8.25 -7.30 -19.11
C GLU A 13 -7.28 -6.10 -19.10
N PRO A 14 -7.00 -5.49 -17.94
CA PRO A 14 -6.16 -4.30 -17.87
C PRO A 14 -4.70 -4.63 -18.16
N ASP A 15 -3.98 -3.68 -18.81
CA ASP A 15 -2.53 -3.76 -19.02
C ASP A 15 -1.77 -3.57 -17.69
N VAL A 16 -2.35 -2.85 -16.74
CA VAL A 16 -1.79 -2.60 -15.40
C VAL A 16 -2.91 -2.37 -14.39
N VAL A 17 -2.72 -2.88 -13.18
CA VAL A 17 -3.59 -2.56 -12.02
C VAL A 17 -2.83 -1.65 -11.07
N VAL A 18 -3.48 -0.58 -10.65
CA VAL A 18 -2.96 0.34 -9.63
C VAL A 18 -3.79 0.17 -8.35
N SER A 19 -3.17 -0.40 -7.33
CA SER A 19 -3.77 -0.45 -5.98
C SER A 19 -3.46 0.83 -5.22
N ILE A 20 -4.47 1.44 -4.61
CA ILE A 20 -4.31 2.60 -3.74
C ILE A 20 -4.78 2.22 -2.34
N ASN A 21 -3.89 2.31 -1.37
CA ASN A 21 -4.18 1.91 0.00
C ASN A 21 -3.79 3.00 1.02
N SER A 22 -4.64 3.19 2.03
CA SER A 22 -4.32 4.00 3.21
C SER A 22 -3.43 3.23 4.15
N VAL A 23 -2.41 3.90 4.69
CA VAL A 23 -1.43 3.29 5.59
C VAL A 23 -1.09 4.21 6.77
N GLY A 24 -0.76 3.60 7.92
CA GLY A 24 -0.07 4.26 9.01
C GLY A 24 1.44 4.31 8.74
N SER A 25 2.02 5.50 8.80
CA SER A 25 3.46 5.68 8.54
C SER A 25 4.30 5.45 9.78
N MET A 26 5.40 4.73 9.59
CA MET A 26 6.47 4.53 10.58
C MET A 26 7.74 5.30 10.19
N ARG A 27 7.70 6.14 9.12
CA ARG A 27 8.83 6.88 8.57
C ARG A 27 8.65 8.38 8.74
N ALA A 28 9.66 9.07 9.27
CA ALA A 28 9.64 10.51 9.47
C ALA A 28 9.55 11.31 8.16
N ASP A 29 10.08 10.77 7.06
CA ASP A 29 10.04 11.36 5.71
C ASP A 29 8.76 11.05 4.91
N LEU A 30 7.80 10.35 5.53
CA LEU A 30 6.51 10.03 4.95
C LEU A 30 5.35 10.47 5.88
N PRO A 31 5.21 11.76 6.18
CA PRO A 31 4.14 12.24 7.06
C PRO A 31 2.75 12.07 6.43
N PRO A 32 1.67 12.16 7.23
CA PRO A 32 0.30 12.13 6.72
C PRO A 32 0.09 13.13 5.58
N GLY A 33 -0.62 12.68 4.53
CA GLY A 33 -0.82 13.43 3.28
C GLY A 33 0.23 13.18 2.19
N HIS A 34 1.26 12.40 2.48
CA HIS A 34 2.28 11.99 1.49
C HIS A 34 1.95 10.63 0.89
N ILE A 35 2.49 10.39 -0.30
CA ILE A 35 2.30 9.18 -1.08
C ILE A 35 3.65 8.47 -1.21
N ALA A 36 3.64 7.15 -1.13
CA ALA A 36 4.79 6.29 -1.38
C ALA A 36 4.43 5.21 -2.40
N LEU A 37 5.42 4.61 -3.05
CA LEU A 37 5.29 3.44 -3.91
C LEU A 37 5.65 2.19 -3.10
N ALA A 38 4.82 1.17 -3.18
CA ALA A 38 5.13 -0.13 -2.60
C ALA A 38 6.26 -0.80 -3.39
N LYS A 39 7.25 -1.32 -2.68
CA LYS A 39 8.33 -2.13 -3.22
C LYS A 39 8.19 -3.60 -2.84
N HIS A 40 7.84 -3.86 -1.61
CA HIS A 40 7.61 -5.20 -1.10
C HIS A 40 6.46 -5.19 -0.09
N THR A 41 5.94 -6.39 0.19
CA THR A 41 4.91 -6.58 1.22
C THR A 41 5.36 -7.59 2.27
N LEU A 42 4.95 -7.37 3.51
CA LEU A 42 5.01 -8.33 4.61
C LEU A 42 3.57 -8.67 5.00
N ASP A 43 3.17 -9.92 4.87
CA ASP A 43 1.79 -10.36 5.17
C ASP A 43 1.72 -11.08 6.52
N PHE A 44 1.10 -10.43 7.48
CA PHE A 44 0.87 -10.97 8.83
C PHE A 44 -0.59 -11.40 9.07
N THR A 45 -1.40 -11.51 8.00
CA THR A 45 -2.82 -11.88 8.14
C THR A 45 -3.03 -13.35 8.50
N GLY A 46 -2.05 -14.21 8.20
CA GLY A 46 -2.18 -15.66 8.32
C GLY A 46 -3.21 -16.27 7.35
N ARG A 47 -3.66 -15.50 6.36
CA ARG A 47 -4.65 -15.94 5.36
C ARG A 47 -3.96 -16.40 4.08
N VAL A 48 -4.60 -17.32 3.38
CA VAL A 48 -4.18 -17.75 2.05
C VAL A 48 -4.88 -16.89 1.00
N TRP A 49 -4.10 -16.21 0.18
CA TRP A 49 -4.57 -15.37 -0.91
C TRP A 49 -4.25 -16.04 -2.25
N THR A 50 -5.24 -16.72 -2.83
CA THR A 50 -5.11 -17.43 -4.11
C THR A 50 -6.46 -17.51 -4.81
N PHE A 51 -6.44 -17.62 -6.14
CA PHE A 51 -7.63 -17.93 -6.95
C PHE A 51 -7.85 -19.45 -7.09
N HIS A 52 -6.93 -20.27 -6.63
CA HIS A 52 -6.93 -21.72 -6.80
C HIS A 52 -7.32 -22.42 -5.50
N ASP A 53 -8.45 -23.12 -5.52
CA ASP A 53 -8.95 -23.85 -4.34
C ASP A 53 -8.37 -25.27 -4.25
N ASP A 54 -8.07 -25.90 -5.41
CA ASP A 54 -7.69 -27.31 -5.49
C ASP A 54 -6.24 -27.55 -5.92
N ASN A 55 -5.55 -26.54 -6.45
CA ASN A 55 -4.18 -26.64 -6.94
C ASN A 55 -3.33 -25.51 -6.42
N ALA A 56 -2.06 -25.80 -6.12
CA ALA A 56 -1.11 -24.74 -5.76
C ALA A 56 -0.55 -24.07 -7.03
N THR A 57 -0.64 -22.75 -7.09
CA THR A 57 0.08 -21.92 -8.05
C THR A 57 1.14 -21.11 -7.32
N HIS A 58 2.39 -21.25 -7.75
CA HIS A 58 3.54 -20.58 -7.13
C HIS A 58 3.94 -19.37 -7.96
N ALA A 59 3.33 -18.21 -7.68
CA ALA A 59 3.74 -16.96 -8.30
C ALA A 59 5.08 -16.48 -7.74
N ASP A 60 5.95 -15.93 -8.60
CA ASP A 60 7.17 -15.27 -8.15
C ASP A 60 6.82 -13.91 -7.53
N MET A 61 7.24 -13.72 -6.28
CA MET A 61 7.01 -12.49 -5.52
C MET A 61 8.29 -11.65 -5.36
N THR A 62 9.36 -11.96 -6.09
CA THR A 62 10.65 -11.24 -5.98
C THR A 62 10.49 -9.77 -6.37
N ASP A 63 9.88 -9.51 -7.53
CA ASP A 63 9.64 -8.17 -8.08
C ASP A 63 8.17 -8.05 -8.55
N HIS A 64 7.23 -8.26 -7.64
CA HIS A 64 5.80 -8.31 -7.96
C HIS A 64 5.14 -6.93 -8.16
N PHE A 65 5.82 -5.84 -7.84
CA PHE A 65 5.44 -4.49 -8.26
C PHE A 65 6.30 -4.07 -9.45
N ASP A 66 5.67 -3.53 -10.48
CA ASP A 66 6.35 -3.09 -11.69
C ASP A 66 7.24 -1.87 -11.39
N ALA A 67 8.56 -2.08 -11.41
CA ALA A 67 9.53 -1.05 -11.03
C ALA A 67 9.58 0.10 -12.04
N GLU A 68 9.45 -0.17 -13.34
CA GLU A 68 9.48 0.85 -14.40
C GLU A 68 8.28 1.78 -14.27
N LEU A 69 7.07 1.23 -14.21
CA LEU A 69 5.84 1.99 -14.06
C LEU A 69 5.77 2.71 -12.70
N SER A 70 6.24 2.06 -11.64
CA SER A 70 6.31 2.68 -10.31
C SER A 70 7.21 3.91 -10.32
N ASN A 71 8.40 3.85 -10.94
CA ASN A 71 9.30 4.99 -11.06
C ASN A 71 8.71 6.12 -11.92
N MET A 72 7.99 5.78 -12.99
CA MET A 72 7.30 6.77 -13.83
C MET A 72 6.23 7.52 -13.03
N VAL A 73 5.42 6.81 -12.25
CA VAL A 73 4.39 7.41 -11.40
C VAL A 73 5.03 8.21 -10.25
N ALA A 74 6.13 7.72 -9.65
CA ALA A 74 6.87 8.48 -8.65
C ALA A 74 7.32 9.84 -9.17
N ALA A 75 7.97 9.88 -10.33
CA ALA A 75 8.42 11.12 -10.97
C ALA A 75 7.27 12.10 -11.24
N ALA A 76 6.11 11.61 -11.65
CA ALA A 76 4.92 12.45 -11.83
C ALA A 76 4.40 13.04 -10.51
N LEU A 77 4.44 12.26 -9.41
CA LEU A 77 4.02 12.69 -8.08
C LEU A 77 5.00 13.69 -7.42
N GLU A 78 6.29 13.63 -7.73
CA GLU A 78 7.30 14.56 -7.20
C GLU A 78 7.04 16.03 -7.55
N SER A 79 6.21 16.30 -8.54
CA SER A 79 5.72 17.66 -8.81
C SER A 79 4.85 18.23 -7.68
N SER A 80 4.36 17.40 -6.79
CA SER A 80 3.39 17.72 -5.72
C SER A 80 3.85 17.40 -4.30
N GLN A 81 5.03 16.78 -4.14
CA GLN A 81 5.69 16.52 -2.84
C GLN A 81 7.21 16.40 -3.04
N ASP A 82 7.99 16.66 -1.99
CA ASP A 82 9.45 16.74 -2.07
C ASP A 82 10.13 15.43 -2.49
N SER A 83 9.54 14.28 -2.15
CA SER A 83 10.02 12.96 -2.55
C SER A 83 8.91 11.92 -2.50
N VAL A 84 9.01 10.88 -3.34
CA VAL A 84 8.12 9.72 -3.35
C VAL A 84 8.94 8.47 -3.03
N PRO A 85 9.03 8.10 -1.74
CA PRO A 85 9.85 6.96 -1.35
C PRO A 85 9.23 5.63 -1.78
N HIS A 86 10.09 4.63 -1.99
CA HIS A 86 9.67 3.24 -2.07
C HIS A 86 9.64 2.63 -0.67
N VAL A 87 8.59 1.87 -0.37
CA VAL A 87 8.30 1.37 0.99
C VAL A 87 8.00 -0.12 1.01
N VAL A 88 8.31 -0.74 2.15
CA VAL A 88 7.83 -2.08 2.51
C VAL A 88 6.53 -1.93 3.30
N VAL A 89 5.47 -2.52 2.77
CA VAL A 89 4.12 -2.43 3.36
C VAL A 89 3.83 -3.68 4.19
N ALA A 90 3.65 -3.52 5.50
CA ALA A 90 3.12 -4.59 6.34
C ALA A 90 1.59 -4.64 6.21
N GLN A 91 1.02 -5.82 5.97
CA GLN A 91 -0.42 -6.04 6.02
C GLN A 91 -0.81 -6.79 7.27
N MET A 92 -1.67 -6.16 8.07
CA MET A 92 -2.32 -6.74 9.25
C MET A 92 -3.77 -7.11 8.92
N THR A 93 -4.40 -7.90 9.81
CA THR A 93 -5.78 -8.36 9.60
C THR A 93 -6.81 -7.25 9.84
N GLY A 94 -6.55 -6.32 10.78
CA GLY A 94 -7.56 -5.36 11.25
C GLY A 94 -8.74 -6.06 11.96
N PRO A 95 -9.86 -5.36 12.24
CA PRO A 95 -10.14 -3.96 11.90
C PRO A 95 -9.52 -2.93 12.88
N GLN A 96 -8.92 -3.38 13.98
CA GLN A 96 -8.28 -2.48 14.95
C GLN A 96 -6.94 -1.99 14.39
N PHE A 97 -6.54 -0.78 14.78
CA PHE A 97 -5.19 -0.30 14.61
C PHE A 97 -4.24 -1.07 15.53
N GLU A 98 -2.97 -1.14 15.14
CA GLU A 98 -1.93 -1.83 15.86
C GLU A 98 -1.58 -1.10 17.16
N THR A 99 -1.08 -1.84 18.13
CA THR A 99 -0.47 -1.28 19.34
C THR A 99 0.93 -0.74 19.05
N PRO A 100 1.49 0.19 19.85
CA PRO A 100 2.87 0.63 19.70
C PRO A 100 3.91 -0.51 19.74
N ALA A 101 3.63 -1.59 20.47
CA ALA A 101 4.50 -2.77 20.55
C ALA A 101 4.51 -3.54 19.21
N GLU A 102 3.35 -3.72 18.56
CA GLU A 102 3.24 -4.33 17.24
C GLU A 102 3.94 -3.47 16.20
N ILE A 103 3.74 -2.15 16.22
CA ILE A 103 4.43 -1.23 15.31
C ILE A 103 5.96 -1.35 15.46
N ASN A 104 6.48 -1.37 16.67
CA ASN A 104 7.91 -1.57 16.91
C ASN A 104 8.42 -2.93 16.37
N ALA A 105 7.62 -4.00 16.50
CA ALA A 105 7.96 -5.29 15.93
C ALA A 105 7.99 -5.24 14.39
N LEU A 106 7.02 -4.61 13.74
CA LEU A 106 6.96 -4.44 12.29
C LEU A 106 8.16 -3.63 11.76
N MET A 107 8.53 -2.54 12.45
CA MET A 107 9.73 -1.75 12.11
C MET A 107 11.01 -2.59 12.20
N ASN A 108 11.15 -3.41 13.25
CA ASN A 108 12.29 -4.31 13.40
C ASN A 108 12.35 -5.40 12.32
N MET A 109 11.23 -5.75 11.70
CA MET A 109 11.14 -6.65 10.55
C MET A 109 11.35 -5.95 9.20
N GLY A 110 11.57 -4.65 9.19
CA GLY A 110 11.86 -3.86 7.99
C GLY A 110 10.64 -3.28 7.30
N ALA A 111 9.47 -3.21 7.97
CA ALA A 111 8.32 -2.49 7.44
C ALA A 111 8.49 -0.98 7.60
N ASP A 112 8.06 -0.23 6.59
CA ASP A 112 8.05 1.23 6.54
C ASP A 112 6.67 1.81 6.87
N VAL A 113 5.62 1.08 6.48
CA VAL A 113 4.21 1.46 6.65
C VAL A 113 3.35 0.24 6.96
N VAL A 114 2.18 0.47 7.56
CA VAL A 114 1.24 -0.60 7.90
C VAL A 114 -0.15 -0.32 7.34
N GLY A 115 -0.81 -1.36 6.81
CA GLY A 115 -2.17 -1.30 6.27
C GLY A 115 -2.87 -2.65 6.34
N MET A 116 -4.01 -2.79 5.63
CA MET A 116 -4.89 -3.98 5.76
C MET A 116 -5.24 -4.65 4.42
N THR A 117 -4.65 -4.22 3.27
CA THR A 117 -5.18 -4.63 1.95
C THR A 117 -4.13 -5.07 0.93
N LEU A 118 -2.99 -4.39 0.83
CA LEU A 118 -2.12 -4.44 -0.35
C LEU A 118 -1.47 -5.81 -0.60
N ALA A 119 -1.02 -6.52 0.44
CA ALA A 119 -0.35 -7.81 0.25
C ALA A 119 -1.30 -8.87 -0.31
N ALA A 120 -2.59 -8.82 0.07
CA ALA A 120 -3.62 -9.68 -0.48
C ALA A 120 -3.80 -9.43 -1.99
N GLU A 121 -3.91 -8.17 -2.39
CA GLU A 121 -4.06 -7.77 -3.79
C GLU A 121 -2.82 -8.13 -4.60
N ALA A 122 -1.63 -7.85 -4.07
CA ALA A 122 -0.36 -8.15 -4.73
C ALA A 122 -0.19 -9.65 -5.03
N LYS A 123 -0.50 -10.52 -4.07
CA LYS A 123 -0.44 -11.98 -4.25
C LYS A 123 -1.42 -12.48 -5.32
N LEU A 124 -2.66 -11.97 -5.29
CA LEU A 124 -3.68 -12.34 -6.26
C LEU A 124 -3.35 -11.85 -7.68
N LEU A 125 -2.81 -10.65 -7.82
CA LEU A 125 -2.39 -10.11 -9.12
C LEU A 125 -1.17 -10.85 -9.67
N ALA A 126 -0.21 -11.20 -8.81
CA ALA A 126 0.96 -11.99 -9.21
C ALA A 126 0.59 -13.39 -9.75
N GLU A 127 -0.45 -14.05 -9.20
CA GLU A 127 -0.95 -15.32 -9.75
C GLU A 127 -1.50 -15.21 -11.18
N ARG A 128 -1.76 -13.99 -11.67
CA ARG A 128 -2.31 -13.70 -12.99
C ARG A 128 -1.33 -12.99 -13.91
N ASP A 129 -0.06 -12.91 -13.53
CA ASP A 129 0.98 -12.18 -14.28
C ASP A 129 0.57 -10.75 -14.65
N CYS A 130 -0.27 -10.12 -13.82
CA CYS A 130 -0.74 -8.77 -14.06
C CYS A 130 0.28 -7.76 -13.55
N ARG A 131 0.69 -6.81 -14.41
CA ARG A 131 1.53 -5.68 -13.98
C ARG A 131 0.83 -4.90 -12.88
N HIS A 132 1.54 -4.59 -11.79
CA HIS A 132 0.96 -4.01 -10.59
C HIS A 132 1.78 -2.85 -10.06
N ILE A 133 1.09 -1.76 -9.70
CA ILE A 133 1.65 -0.62 -8.96
C ILE A 133 0.90 -0.50 -7.64
N GLY A 134 1.62 -0.38 -6.53
CA GLY A 134 1.05 -0.10 -5.22
C GLY A 134 1.31 1.34 -4.79
N LEU A 135 0.26 2.15 -4.64
CA LEU A 135 0.32 3.51 -4.09
C LEU A 135 -0.14 3.47 -2.63
N SER A 136 0.77 3.81 -1.72
CA SER A 136 0.49 3.89 -0.29
C SER A 136 0.32 5.35 0.13
N VAL A 137 -0.89 5.71 0.56
CA VAL A 137 -1.22 7.04 1.07
C VAL A 137 -1.01 7.04 2.58
N SER A 138 -0.02 7.77 3.07
CA SER A 138 0.14 8.00 4.51
C SER A 138 -1.05 8.80 5.03
N SER A 139 -1.98 8.12 5.70
CA SER A 139 -3.20 8.75 6.24
C SER A 139 -3.05 9.19 7.69
N ASN A 140 -2.13 8.55 8.41
CA ASN A 140 -1.82 8.82 9.82
C ASN A 140 -0.39 8.38 10.14
N TRP A 141 0.14 8.84 11.25
CA TRP A 141 1.25 8.17 11.91
C TRP A 141 0.78 6.84 12.49
N ALA A 142 1.58 5.78 12.36
CA ALA A 142 1.30 4.53 13.05
C ALA A 142 1.36 4.73 14.57
N ALA A 143 0.75 3.84 15.34
CA ALA A 143 0.66 3.98 16.80
C ALA A 143 2.06 4.16 17.44
N GLY A 144 2.19 5.19 18.27
CA GLY A 144 3.45 5.54 18.93
C GLY A 144 4.48 6.25 18.04
N GLN A 145 4.17 6.57 16.78
CA GLN A 145 5.11 7.18 15.82
C GLN A 145 4.84 8.68 15.58
N THR A 146 3.83 9.26 16.22
CA THR A 146 3.56 10.70 16.09
C THR A 146 4.75 11.50 16.64
N PRO A 147 5.37 12.40 15.83
CA PRO A 147 6.51 13.17 16.27
C PRO A 147 6.20 14.02 17.52
N GLY A 148 6.99 13.82 18.57
CA GLY A 148 6.85 14.54 19.83
C GLY A 148 5.72 14.03 20.77
N ASP A 149 4.88 13.09 20.32
CA ASP A 149 3.82 12.50 21.15
C ASP A 149 3.59 11.02 20.81
N SER A 150 4.27 10.14 21.51
CA SER A 150 4.12 8.69 21.35
C SER A 150 2.81 8.14 21.94
N THR A 151 1.99 8.96 22.54
CA THR A 151 0.69 8.59 23.13
C THR A 151 -0.50 9.11 22.31
N ALA A 152 -0.23 9.82 21.20
CA ALA A 152 -1.27 10.35 20.33
C ALA A 152 -2.20 9.24 19.84
N GLU A 153 -3.50 9.45 19.98
CA GLU A 153 -4.53 8.56 19.46
C GLU A 153 -4.64 8.69 17.92
N ILE A 154 -4.98 7.58 17.26
CA ILE A 154 -5.26 7.58 15.81
C ILE A 154 -6.74 7.91 15.65
N ASP A 155 -7.04 9.07 15.04
CA ASP A 155 -8.40 9.48 14.71
C ASP A 155 -8.83 8.94 13.34
N HIS A 156 -9.76 7.99 13.35
CA HIS A 156 -10.29 7.37 12.13
C HIS A 156 -10.94 8.39 11.18
N TYR A 157 -11.63 9.39 11.70
CA TYR A 157 -12.28 10.42 10.87
C TYR A 157 -11.26 11.35 10.18
N ALA A 158 -10.15 11.65 10.87
CA ALA A 158 -9.05 12.40 10.26
C ALA A 158 -8.40 11.59 9.12
N VAL A 159 -8.26 10.28 9.27
CA VAL A 159 -7.77 9.34 8.24
C VAL A 159 -8.64 9.40 6.98
N GLU A 160 -9.97 9.31 7.12
CA GLU A 160 -10.90 9.39 5.99
C GLU A 160 -10.86 10.77 5.28
N GLY A 161 -10.81 11.85 6.06
CA GLY A 161 -10.74 13.21 5.53
C GLY A 161 -9.50 13.46 4.68
N LEU A 162 -8.36 12.92 5.09
CA LEU A 162 -7.10 13.10 4.40
C LEU A 162 -7.06 12.37 3.05
N ALA A 163 -7.64 11.18 2.95
CA ALA A 163 -7.69 10.41 1.70
C ALA A 163 -8.31 11.22 0.55
N SER A 164 -9.32 12.06 0.83
CA SER A 164 -9.95 12.91 -0.18
C SER A 164 -9.02 13.99 -0.73
N THR A 165 -8.05 14.47 0.06
CA THR A 165 -7.15 15.57 -0.34
C THR A 165 -6.06 15.13 -1.30
N VAL A 166 -5.65 13.86 -1.26
CA VAL A 166 -4.61 13.32 -2.14
C VAL A 166 -5.14 12.78 -3.47
N HIS A 167 -6.46 12.56 -3.57
CA HIS A 167 -7.10 11.99 -4.76
C HIS A 167 -6.75 12.75 -6.05
N GLY A 168 -6.85 14.06 -6.05
CA GLY A 168 -6.55 14.90 -7.22
C GLY A 168 -5.09 14.77 -7.68
N ARG A 169 -4.14 14.64 -6.75
CA ARG A 169 -2.71 14.45 -7.03
C ARG A 169 -2.44 13.11 -7.68
N ILE A 170 -3.02 12.04 -7.11
CA ILE A 170 -2.90 10.68 -7.67
C ILE A 170 -3.51 10.64 -9.06
N TRP A 171 -4.72 11.16 -9.24
CA TRP A 171 -5.40 11.18 -10.53
C TRP A 171 -4.59 11.92 -11.59
N SER A 172 -4.05 13.11 -11.26
CA SER A 172 -3.22 13.89 -12.16
C SER A 172 -1.95 13.14 -12.57
N ALA A 173 -1.27 12.49 -11.61
CA ALA A 173 -0.07 11.71 -11.90
C ALA A 173 -0.37 10.50 -12.80
N LEU A 174 -1.41 9.71 -12.48
CA LEU A 174 -1.79 8.56 -13.29
C LEU A 174 -2.24 8.97 -14.70
N THR A 175 -3.01 10.04 -14.84
CA THR A 175 -3.43 10.56 -16.15
C THR A 175 -2.23 10.98 -16.99
N SER A 176 -1.23 11.63 -16.40
CA SER A 176 -0.02 12.03 -17.13
C SER A 176 0.86 10.86 -17.55
N CYS A 177 0.75 9.70 -16.87
CA CYS A 177 1.54 8.51 -17.18
C CYS A 177 0.86 7.58 -18.18
N PHE A 178 -0.48 7.50 -18.19
CA PHE A 178 -1.19 6.43 -18.90
C PHE A 178 -2.23 6.93 -19.92
N LEU A 179 -2.54 8.22 -19.95
CA LEU A 179 -3.54 8.83 -20.85
C LEU A 179 -2.97 10.01 -21.62
#